data_27e4974d67b7473b9875713f1f0adfee
#
_entry.id   27e4974d67b7473b9875713f1f0adfee
#
_cell.length_a   1.000
_cell.length_b   1.000
_cell.length_c   1.000
_cell.angle_alpha   90.00
_cell.angle_beta   90.00
_cell.angle_gamma   90.00
#
_symmetry.space_group_name_H-M   'P 1'
#
loop_
_entity.id
_entity.type
_entity.pdbx_description
1 polymer ?
#
loop_
_entity_poly.entity_id
_entity_poly.type
_entity_poly.pdbx_seq_one_letter_code
_entity_poly.pdbx_strand_id
1 'polypeptide(L)'
;EPQPANEHVFYDLDTAKAVATEVGDRLAGADPAHAADYRANAQTFNRGADAVQQIERAMRSTHPGAAVVATEPVAHYLLVTAGLTDKTPPGFASAIEQDTDPAPVDVAAMLDVIKNREVAAVVFNEQTVTPVTKQVQAAAQAAGIPVVGVSETLPAGADYLTWQRDTADRLAAALQQNR
;
A
#
# COMPACT_ATOMS: atom_id res chain seq x y z
N GLU A 1 -11.77 -12.71 17.97
CA GLU A 1 -11.86 -13.33 16.64
C GLU A 1 -10.65 -12.87 15.82
N PRO A 2 -10.01 -13.76 15.03
CA PRO A 2 -8.97 -13.32 14.12
C PRO A 2 -9.58 -12.32 13.15
N GLN A 3 -8.93 -11.17 12.98
CA GLN A 3 -9.35 -10.22 11.96
C GLN A 3 -9.31 -10.91 10.59
N PRO A 4 -10.28 -10.66 9.71
CA PRO A 4 -10.22 -11.17 8.35
C PRO A 4 -8.92 -10.69 7.70
N ALA A 5 -8.31 -11.56 6.89
CA ALA A 5 -7.12 -11.19 6.14
C ALA A 5 -7.49 -10.00 5.22
N ASN A 6 -6.61 -9.00 5.13
CA ASN A 6 -6.82 -7.88 4.22
C ASN A 6 -6.85 -8.40 2.78
N GLU A 7 -7.85 -8.03 2.01
CA GLU A 7 -8.08 -8.54 0.65
C GLU A 7 -7.12 -7.96 -0.39
N HIS A 8 -6.46 -6.84 -0.08
CA HIS A 8 -5.55 -6.14 -0.99
C HIS A 8 -4.19 -6.83 -1.13
N VAL A 9 -4.22 -8.16 -1.28
CA VAL A 9 -3.01 -9.03 -1.39
C VAL A 9 -2.12 -8.70 -2.58
N PHE A 10 -2.61 -7.91 -3.53
CA PHE A 10 -1.80 -7.41 -4.65
C PHE A 10 -0.75 -6.38 -4.22
N TYR A 11 -0.78 -5.86 -2.97
CA TYR A 11 0.32 -5.12 -2.35
C TYR A 11 1.25 -6.03 -1.52
N ASP A 12 0.95 -7.32 -1.39
CA ASP A 12 1.84 -8.32 -0.78
C ASP A 12 2.75 -8.95 -1.85
N LEU A 13 3.95 -8.42 -1.96
CA LEU A 13 4.92 -8.90 -2.95
C LEU A 13 5.38 -10.35 -2.68
N ASP A 14 5.30 -10.86 -1.45
CA ASP A 14 5.60 -12.26 -1.18
C ASP A 14 4.49 -13.17 -1.74
N THR A 15 3.23 -12.79 -1.57
CA THR A 15 2.09 -13.47 -2.21
C THR A 15 2.18 -13.38 -3.75
N ALA A 16 2.50 -12.21 -4.30
CA ALA A 16 2.65 -12.05 -5.75
C ALA A 16 3.74 -12.95 -6.34
N LYS A 17 4.89 -13.09 -5.66
CA LYS A 17 5.98 -14.00 -6.05
C LYS A 17 5.54 -15.47 -5.98
N ALA A 18 4.81 -15.84 -4.93
CA ALA A 18 4.29 -17.21 -4.79
C ALA A 18 3.32 -17.54 -5.93
N VAL A 19 2.40 -16.62 -6.26
CA VAL A 19 1.46 -16.76 -7.40
C VAL A 19 2.22 -16.91 -8.72
N ALA A 20 3.22 -16.04 -8.98
CA ALA A 20 4.01 -16.11 -10.21
C ALA A 20 4.75 -17.45 -10.35
N THR A 21 5.30 -17.97 -9.25
CA THR A 21 5.98 -19.28 -9.22
C THR A 21 4.99 -20.41 -9.50
N GLU A 22 3.85 -20.44 -8.83
CA GLU A 22 2.81 -21.44 -9.02
C GLU A 22 2.26 -21.46 -10.46
N VAL A 23 2.02 -20.27 -11.04
CA VAL A 23 1.61 -20.14 -12.45
C VAL A 23 2.68 -20.70 -13.38
N GLY A 24 3.95 -20.35 -13.16
CA GLY A 24 5.06 -20.86 -13.95
C GLY A 24 5.17 -22.40 -13.90
N ASP A 25 5.01 -22.97 -12.71
CA ASP A 25 5.08 -24.44 -12.56
C ASP A 25 3.88 -25.16 -13.16
N ARG A 26 2.67 -24.63 -13.05
CA ARG A 26 1.47 -25.20 -13.70
C ARG A 26 1.55 -25.16 -15.20
N LEU A 27 2.02 -24.03 -15.76
CA LEU A 27 2.24 -23.91 -17.21
C LEU A 27 3.33 -24.87 -17.68
N ALA A 28 4.42 -25.02 -16.93
CA ALA A 28 5.48 -25.98 -17.24
C ALA A 28 4.99 -27.44 -17.23
N GLY A 29 4.02 -27.76 -16.35
CA GLY A 29 3.38 -29.08 -16.34
C GLY A 29 2.42 -29.30 -17.51
N ALA A 30 1.70 -28.26 -17.91
CA ALA A 30 0.73 -28.30 -19.01
C ALA A 30 1.42 -28.30 -20.40
N ASP A 31 2.56 -27.62 -20.52
CA ASP A 31 3.37 -27.52 -21.74
C ASP A 31 4.86 -27.76 -21.42
N PRO A 32 5.26 -29.07 -21.34
CA PRO A 32 6.64 -29.45 -21.00
C PRO A 32 7.68 -28.97 -22.02
N ALA A 33 7.29 -28.69 -23.25
CA ALA A 33 8.23 -28.24 -24.30
C ALA A 33 8.80 -26.86 -23.99
N HIS A 34 8.02 -26.00 -23.29
CA HIS A 34 8.40 -24.64 -22.90
C HIS A 34 8.57 -24.48 -21.39
N ALA A 35 8.70 -25.57 -20.63
CA ALA A 35 8.75 -25.55 -19.17
C ALA A 35 9.85 -24.64 -18.60
N ALA A 36 11.02 -24.61 -19.27
CA ALA A 36 12.14 -23.78 -18.86
C ALA A 36 11.80 -22.26 -18.99
N ASP A 37 11.11 -21.88 -20.05
CA ASP A 37 10.75 -20.49 -20.32
C ASP A 37 9.72 -19.96 -19.29
N TYR A 38 8.72 -20.79 -18.96
CA TYR A 38 7.72 -20.42 -17.94
C TYR A 38 8.36 -20.18 -16.57
N ARG A 39 9.26 -21.07 -16.14
CA ARG A 39 9.98 -20.91 -14.87
C ARG A 39 10.95 -19.73 -14.89
N ALA A 40 11.64 -19.50 -16.01
CA ALA A 40 12.54 -18.37 -16.17
C ALA A 40 11.78 -17.02 -16.10
N ASN A 41 10.59 -16.95 -16.68
CA ASN A 41 9.72 -15.78 -16.62
C ASN A 41 9.26 -15.52 -15.18
N ALA A 42 8.80 -16.55 -14.45
CA ALA A 42 8.44 -16.43 -13.03
C ALA A 42 9.62 -15.94 -12.18
N GLN A 43 10.83 -16.49 -12.39
CA GLN A 43 12.03 -16.03 -11.70
C GLN A 43 12.39 -14.58 -12.04
N THR A 44 12.16 -14.14 -13.27
CA THR A 44 12.41 -12.75 -13.67
C THR A 44 11.45 -11.80 -12.96
N PHE A 45 10.16 -12.15 -12.89
CA PHE A 45 9.17 -11.42 -12.10
C PHE A 45 9.58 -11.36 -10.62
N ASN A 46 9.94 -12.49 -10.02
CA ASN A 46 10.34 -12.56 -8.61
C ASN A 46 11.54 -11.65 -8.30
N ARG A 47 12.57 -11.62 -9.16
CA ARG A 47 13.69 -10.67 -9.00
C ARG A 47 13.24 -9.21 -9.05
N GLY A 48 12.29 -8.87 -9.92
CA GLY A 48 11.71 -7.54 -9.98
C GLY A 48 10.94 -7.17 -8.70
N ALA A 49 10.15 -8.11 -8.17
CA ALA A 49 9.44 -7.94 -6.90
C ALA A 49 10.41 -7.80 -5.71
N ASP A 50 11.49 -8.57 -5.67
CA ASP A 50 12.53 -8.45 -4.66
C ASP A 50 13.18 -7.06 -4.66
N ALA A 51 13.39 -6.48 -5.85
CA ALA A 51 13.94 -5.13 -5.97
C ALA A 51 12.97 -4.06 -5.41
N VAL A 52 11.66 -4.22 -5.57
CA VAL A 52 10.66 -3.34 -4.95
C VAL A 52 10.64 -3.53 -3.44
N GLN A 53 10.66 -4.78 -2.95
CA GLN A 53 10.71 -5.05 -1.51
C GLN A 53 11.97 -4.48 -0.84
N GLN A 54 13.07 -4.34 -1.56
CA GLN A 54 14.26 -3.66 -1.02
C GLN A 54 13.99 -2.18 -0.71
N ILE A 55 13.20 -1.49 -1.56
CA ILE A 55 12.78 -0.10 -1.31
C ILE A 55 11.89 -0.05 -0.06
N GLU A 56 10.91 -0.95 0.05
CA GLU A 56 10.01 -1.03 1.20
C GLU A 56 10.80 -1.28 2.50
N ARG A 57 11.67 -2.27 2.51
CA ARG A 57 12.50 -2.61 3.68
C ARG A 57 13.51 -1.52 4.05
N ALA A 58 13.98 -0.74 3.06
CA ALA A 58 14.84 0.40 3.32
C ALA A 58 14.13 1.49 4.13
N MET A 59 12.84 1.71 3.95
CA MET A 59 12.04 2.63 4.76
C MET A 59 12.05 2.25 6.24
N ARG A 60 11.99 0.96 6.58
CA ARG A 60 12.07 0.47 7.96
C ARG A 60 13.36 0.88 8.67
N SER A 61 14.48 0.86 7.95
CA SER A 61 15.78 1.21 8.52
C SER A 61 16.05 2.72 8.55
N THR A 62 15.53 3.45 7.57
CA THR A 62 15.75 4.90 7.45
C THR A 62 14.74 5.74 8.24
N HIS A 63 13.54 5.19 8.50
CA HIS A 63 12.43 5.86 9.20
C HIS A 63 11.81 4.92 10.27
N PRO A 64 12.61 4.45 11.26
CA PRO A 64 12.12 3.48 12.23
C PRO A 64 10.96 4.06 13.04
N GLY A 65 9.82 3.34 13.04
CA GLY A 65 8.63 3.72 13.80
C GLY A 65 7.85 4.90 13.22
N ALA A 66 8.16 5.37 12.01
CA ALA A 66 7.37 6.41 11.36
C ALA A 66 5.91 5.97 11.24
N ALA A 67 5.01 6.90 11.57
CA ALA A 67 3.58 6.66 11.53
C ALA A 67 2.95 7.26 10.28
N VAL A 68 1.90 6.62 9.81
CA VAL A 68 1.04 7.10 8.71
C VAL A 68 -0.42 6.94 9.10
N VAL A 69 -1.31 7.56 8.35
CA VAL A 69 -2.74 7.21 8.30
C VAL A 69 -3.12 6.91 6.86
N ALA A 70 -4.13 6.06 6.68
CA ALA A 70 -4.66 5.70 5.37
C ALA A 70 -6.16 5.99 5.30
N THR A 71 -6.66 6.40 4.13
CA THR A 71 -8.11 6.55 3.93
C THR A 71 -8.80 5.19 3.84
N GLU A 72 -8.06 4.17 3.40
CA GLU A 72 -8.47 2.76 3.33
C GLU A 72 -7.26 1.85 3.48
N PRO A 73 -7.41 0.59 3.91
CA PRO A 73 -6.29 -0.32 4.14
C PRO A 73 -5.71 -0.94 2.86
N VAL A 74 -5.82 -0.24 1.70
CA VAL A 74 -5.38 -0.71 0.38
C VAL A 74 -3.90 -1.08 0.37
N ALA A 75 -3.03 -0.23 0.92
CA ALA A 75 -1.58 -0.45 0.93
C ALA A 75 -1.08 -1.15 2.20
N HIS A 76 -1.95 -1.85 2.94
CA HIS A 76 -1.62 -2.48 4.22
C HIS A 76 -0.32 -3.28 4.20
N TYR A 77 -0.15 -4.20 3.23
CA TYR A 77 1.02 -5.08 3.15
C TYR A 77 2.32 -4.31 2.86
N LEU A 78 2.25 -3.26 2.03
CA LEU A 78 3.38 -2.36 1.80
C LEU A 78 3.78 -1.66 3.11
N LEU A 79 2.81 -1.12 3.87
CA LEU A 79 3.08 -0.44 5.15
C LEU A 79 3.72 -1.40 6.17
N VAL A 80 3.24 -2.64 6.25
CA VAL A 80 3.79 -3.69 7.11
C VAL A 80 5.24 -4.03 6.72
N THR A 81 5.51 -4.22 5.43
CA THR A 81 6.86 -4.52 4.93
C THR A 81 7.80 -3.35 5.17
N ALA A 82 7.32 -2.11 4.97
CA ALA A 82 8.05 -0.88 5.26
C ALA A 82 8.25 -0.62 6.77
N GLY A 83 7.61 -1.39 7.65
CA GLY A 83 7.73 -1.23 9.10
C GLY A 83 7.14 0.08 9.62
N LEU A 84 6.14 0.62 8.93
CA LEU A 84 5.43 1.83 9.31
C LEU A 84 4.29 1.49 10.28
N THR A 85 3.98 2.44 11.16
CA THR A 85 2.86 2.32 12.08
C THR A 85 1.63 2.97 11.48
N ASP A 86 0.60 2.20 11.21
CA ASP A 86 -0.69 2.74 10.80
C ASP A 86 -1.46 3.25 12.04
N LYS A 87 -1.71 4.56 12.09
CA LYS A 87 -2.49 5.24 13.14
C LYS A 87 -3.92 5.54 12.71
N THR A 88 -4.39 4.97 11.62
CA THR A 88 -5.77 5.16 11.16
C THR A 88 -6.75 4.69 12.23
N PRO A 89 -7.72 5.51 12.65
CA PRO A 89 -8.76 5.05 13.56
C PRO A 89 -9.51 3.86 12.95
N PRO A 90 -9.63 2.73 13.66
CA PRO A 90 -10.24 1.51 13.10
C PRO A 90 -11.66 1.71 12.59
N GLY A 91 -12.47 2.51 13.28
CA GLY A 91 -13.84 2.83 12.85
C GLY A 91 -13.88 3.68 11.59
N PHE A 92 -12.86 4.53 11.35
CA PHE A 92 -12.74 5.30 10.11
C PHE A 92 -12.47 4.38 8.91
N ALA A 93 -11.39 3.59 8.97
CA ALA A 93 -11.01 2.70 7.88
C ALA A 93 -12.13 1.70 7.52
N SER A 94 -12.70 1.05 8.54
CA SER A 94 -13.78 0.06 8.34
C SER A 94 -15.04 0.65 7.72
N ALA A 95 -15.40 1.89 8.06
CA ALA A 95 -16.58 2.52 7.48
C ALA A 95 -16.38 2.85 5.99
N ILE A 96 -15.20 3.42 5.64
CA ILE A 96 -14.91 3.74 4.24
C ILE A 96 -14.85 2.46 3.39
N GLU A 97 -14.19 1.40 3.88
CA GLU A 97 -14.10 0.10 3.19
C GLU A 97 -15.48 -0.57 2.96
N GLN A 98 -16.47 -0.25 3.82
CA GLN A 98 -17.84 -0.73 3.70
C GLN A 98 -18.78 0.23 2.96
N ASP A 99 -18.25 1.24 2.26
CA ASP A 99 -19.04 2.29 1.58
C ASP A 99 -20.05 2.99 2.52
N THR A 100 -19.67 3.17 3.79
CA THR A 100 -20.49 3.86 4.79
C THR A 100 -19.79 5.11 5.31
N ASP A 101 -20.56 6.05 5.87
CA ASP A 101 -19.98 7.23 6.49
C ASP A 101 -19.35 6.88 7.85
N PRO A 102 -18.09 7.23 8.11
CA PRO A 102 -17.47 7.05 9.42
C PRO A 102 -18.21 7.86 10.51
N ALA A 103 -18.25 7.32 11.72
CA ALA A 103 -18.80 8.04 12.85
C ALA A 103 -18.07 9.37 13.09
N PRO A 104 -18.76 10.45 13.53
CA PRO A 104 -18.12 11.76 13.75
C PRO A 104 -16.91 11.69 14.68
N VAL A 105 -16.89 10.78 15.65
CA VAL A 105 -15.76 10.59 16.57
C VAL A 105 -14.53 10.02 15.86
N ASP A 106 -14.71 9.11 14.90
CA ASP A 106 -13.62 8.54 14.11
C ASP A 106 -13.06 9.57 13.11
N VAL A 107 -13.93 10.36 12.49
CA VAL A 107 -13.52 11.51 11.65
C VAL A 107 -12.71 12.51 12.46
N ALA A 108 -13.19 12.89 13.65
CA ALA A 108 -12.48 13.81 14.53
C ALA A 108 -11.10 13.26 14.93
N ALA A 109 -11.02 11.98 15.32
CA ALA A 109 -9.76 11.33 15.68
C ALA A 109 -8.77 11.32 14.50
N MET A 110 -9.24 11.02 13.27
CA MET A 110 -8.43 11.05 12.05
C MET A 110 -7.86 12.45 11.78
N LEU A 111 -8.69 13.47 11.89
CA LEU A 111 -8.28 14.85 11.68
C LEU A 111 -7.34 15.37 12.78
N ASP A 112 -7.53 14.95 14.03
CA ASP A 112 -6.66 15.33 15.15
C ASP A 112 -5.24 14.75 15.00
N VAL A 113 -5.09 13.49 14.61
CA VAL A 113 -3.79 12.87 14.32
C VAL A 113 -3.03 13.65 13.23
N ILE A 114 -3.73 14.10 12.19
CA ILE A 114 -3.16 14.91 11.10
C ILE A 114 -2.80 16.30 11.60
N LYS A 115 -3.74 17.00 12.26
CA LYS A 115 -3.55 18.36 12.77
C LYS A 115 -2.41 18.46 13.76
N ASN A 116 -2.27 17.45 14.63
CA ASN A 116 -1.19 17.37 15.61
C ASN A 116 0.15 16.92 15.00
N ARG A 117 0.19 16.63 13.69
CA ARG A 117 1.38 16.14 12.97
C ARG A 117 1.96 14.87 13.58
N GLU A 118 1.10 13.97 14.01
CA GLU A 118 1.50 12.68 14.59
C GLU A 118 1.88 11.63 13.55
N VAL A 119 1.75 11.97 12.26
CA VAL A 119 2.04 11.11 11.12
C VAL A 119 2.93 11.78 10.10
N ALA A 120 3.74 10.99 9.43
CA ALA A 120 4.69 11.43 8.41
C ALA A 120 4.05 11.56 7.02
N ALA A 121 2.98 10.81 6.75
CA ALA A 121 2.27 10.86 5.48
C ALA A 121 0.81 10.40 5.65
N VAL A 122 -0.03 10.82 4.70
CA VAL A 122 -1.38 10.29 4.49
C VAL A 122 -1.36 9.42 3.24
N VAL A 123 -1.76 8.15 3.35
CA VAL A 123 -1.96 7.23 2.24
C VAL A 123 -3.41 7.37 1.77
N PHE A 124 -3.61 7.79 0.54
CA PHE A 124 -4.90 8.18 0.01
C PHE A 124 -5.32 7.26 -1.14
N ASN A 125 -6.45 6.55 -0.99
CA ASN A 125 -7.01 5.80 -2.10
C ASN A 125 -7.62 6.77 -3.13
N GLU A 126 -7.07 6.79 -4.33
CA GLU A 126 -7.52 7.68 -5.41
C GLU A 126 -8.80 7.19 -6.11
N GLN A 127 -9.22 5.96 -5.82
CA GLN A 127 -10.39 5.33 -6.45
C GLN A 127 -11.66 5.41 -5.58
N THR A 128 -11.51 5.58 -4.25
CA THR A 128 -12.63 5.79 -3.32
C THR A 128 -12.61 7.21 -2.75
N VAL A 129 -13.11 8.16 -3.54
CA VAL A 129 -13.07 9.58 -3.19
C VAL A 129 -14.42 10.07 -2.72
N THR A 130 -14.58 10.23 -1.41
CA THR A 130 -15.79 10.75 -0.74
C THR A 130 -15.57 12.16 -0.19
N PRO A 131 -16.63 12.89 0.23
CA PRO A 131 -16.45 14.16 0.91
C PRO A 131 -15.56 14.06 2.17
N VAL A 132 -15.64 12.95 2.91
CA VAL A 132 -14.86 12.72 4.13
C VAL A 132 -13.39 12.46 3.79
N THR A 133 -13.09 11.62 2.79
CA THR A 133 -11.68 11.37 2.39
C THR A 133 -11.05 12.62 1.79
N LYS A 134 -11.81 13.46 1.08
CA LYS A 134 -11.35 14.80 0.64
C LYS A 134 -11.05 15.72 1.80
N GLN A 135 -11.83 15.68 2.89
CA GLN A 135 -11.56 16.46 4.10
C GLN A 135 -10.24 16.03 4.74
N VAL A 136 -9.96 14.73 4.81
CA VAL A 136 -8.68 14.19 5.28
C VAL A 136 -7.52 14.69 4.42
N GLN A 137 -7.66 14.62 3.10
CA GLN A 137 -6.65 15.12 2.15
C GLN A 137 -6.39 16.62 2.34
N ALA A 138 -7.45 17.43 2.46
CA ALA A 138 -7.33 18.88 2.68
C ALA A 138 -6.68 19.20 4.03
N ALA A 139 -6.99 18.45 5.08
CA ALA A 139 -6.36 18.61 6.39
C ALA A 139 -4.85 18.29 6.34
N ALA A 140 -4.45 17.24 5.63
CA ALA A 140 -3.05 16.89 5.43
C ALA A 140 -2.29 18.00 4.69
N GLN A 141 -2.86 18.51 3.60
CA GLN A 141 -2.29 19.63 2.84
C GLN A 141 -2.13 20.90 3.70
N ALA A 142 -3.15 21.25 4.48
CA ALA A 142 -3.11 22.39 5.40
C ALA A 142 -2.06 22.23 6.51
N ALA A 143 -1.84 21.01 6.99
CA ALA A 143 -0.79 20.68 7.95
C ALA A 143 0.61 20.54 7.34
N GLY A 144 0.75 20.58 6.01
CA GLY A 144 2.01 20.34 5.30
C GLY A 144 2.47 18.88 5.37
N ILE A 145 1.53 17.94 5.56
CA ILE A 145 1.81 16.51 5.56
C ILE A 145 1.66 15.98 4.13
N PRO A 146 2.64 15.26 3.59
CA PRO A 146 2.56 14.67 2.26
C PRO A 146 1.38 13.70 2.12
N VAL A 147 0.71 13.75 0.96
CA VAL A 147 -0.34 12.81 0.60
C VAL A 147 0.19 11.90 -0.51
N VAL A 148 0.18 10.60 -0.26
CA VAL A 148 0.63 9.56 -1.19
C VAL A 148 -0.58 8.85 -1.76
N GLY A 149 -0.84 9.04 -3.05
CA GLY A 149 -1.90 8.33 -3.76
C GLY A 149 -1.59 6.86 -3.94
N VAL A 150 -2.58 6.01 -3.68
CA VAL A 150 -2.58 4.57 -3.96
C VAL A 150 -3.82 4.21 -4.77
N SER A 151 -3.77 3.09 -5.47
CA SER A 151 -4.91 2.60 -6.27
C SER A 151 -5.07 1.09 -6.06
N GLU A 152 -6.29 0.60 -6.27
CA GLU A 152 -6.63 -0.83 -6.19
C GLU A 152 -6.45 -1.53 -7.54
N THR A 153 -6.42 -0.75 -8.61
CA THR A 153 -6.29 -1.27 -9.97
C THR A 153 -5.04 -0.74 -10.64
N LEU A 154 -4.51 -1.51 -11.57
CA LEU A 154 -3.32 -1.18 -12.33
C LEU A 154 -3.51 0.14 -13.11
N PRO A 155 -2.65 1.14 -12.91
CA PRO A 155 -2.72 2.39 -13.67
C PRO A 155 -2.53 2.16 -15.18
N ALA A 156 -3.20 2.95 -15.99
CA ALA A 156 -3.10 2.85 -17.44
C ALA A 156 -1.65 2.97 -17.92
N GLY A 157 -1.19 2.02 -18.72
CA GLY A 157 0.15 2.00 -19.30
C GLY A 157 1.26 1.52 -18.38
N ALA A 158 0.96 1.16 -17.13
CA ALA A 158 1.92 0.57 -16.21
C ALA A 158 1.84 -0.97 -16.24
N ASP A 159 2.94 -1.64 -15.95
CA ASP A 159 2.95 -3.03 -15.50
C ASP A 159 2.90 -3.11 -13.97
N TYR A 160 2.67 -4.31 -13.45
CA TYR A 160 2.52 -4.52 -12.01
C TYR A 160 3.76 -4.09 -11.20
N LEU A 161 4.96 -4.44 -11.65
CA LEU A 161 6.20 -4.11 -10.93
C LEU A 161 6.52 -2.62 -10.97
N THR A 162 6.24 -1.95 -12.07
CA THR A 162 6.34 -0.49 -12.19
C THR A 162 5.36 0.19 -11.25
N TRP A 163 4.10 -0.24 -11.20
CA TRP A 163 3.10 0.30 -10.30
C TRP A 163 3.50 0.18 -8.82
N GLN A 164 3.92 -1.02 -8.40
CA GLN A 164 4.35 -1.24 -7.02
C GLN A 164 5.59 -0.42 -6.66
N ARG A 165 6.57 -0.35 -7.58
CA ARG A 165 7.78 0.46 -7.40
C ARG A 165 7.46 1.94 -7.24
N ASP A 166 6.66 2.50 -8.15
CA ASP A 166 6.31 3.92 -8.13
C ASP A 166 5.56 4.29 -6.84
N THR A 167 4.73 3.38 -6.33
CA THR A 167 4.03 3.58 -5.06
C THR A 167 5.00 3.56 -3.89
N ALA A 168 5.93 2.59 -3.84
CA ALA A 168 6.96 2.52 -2.81
C ALA A 168 7.90 3.73 -2.84
N ASP A 169 8.32 4.18 -4.03
CA ASP A 169 9.18 5.35 -4.20
C ASP A 169 8.49 6.65 -3.75
N ARG A 170 7.19 6.84 -4.10
CA ARG A 170 6.41 8.00 -3.62
C ARG A 170 6.29 8.01 -2.10
N LEU A 171 6.03 6.86 -1.49
CA LEU A 171 5.94 6.76 -0.03
C LEU A 171 7.31 7.05 0.62
N ALA A 172 8.39 6.50 0.10
CA ALA A 172 9.74 6.77 0.60
C ALA A 172 10.10 8.26 0.50
N ALA A 173 9.76 8.92 -0.62
CA ALA A 173 9.99 10.36 -0.80
C ALA A 173 9.14 11.19 0.18
N ALA A 174 7.90 10.81 0.45
CA ALA A 174 7.03 11.49 1.42
C ALA A 174 7.61 11.42 2.85
N LEU A 175 8.14 10.26 3.25
CA LEU A 175 8.75 10.10 4.58
C LEU A 175 10.03 10.95 4.75
N GLN A 176 10.75 11.27 3.66
CA GLN A 176 11.94 12.12 3.70
C GLN A 176 11.61 13.61 3.89
N GLN A 177 10.44 14.07 3.41
CA GLN A 177 10.03 15.47 3.49
C GLN A 177 9.63 15.91 4.90
N ASN A 178 9.32 14.97 5.77
CA ASN A 178 8.74 15.23 7.10
C ASN A 178 9.75 14.94 8.25
N ARG A 179 11.03 15.22 8.00
CA ARG A 179 12.13 15.14 8.99
C ARG A 179 12.30 16.42 9.79
#